data_427e5d077263ae9949d16a753ca9241d
#
_entry.id   427e5d077263ae9949d16a753ca9241d
#
_cell.length_a   1.000
_cell.length_b   1.000
_cell.length_c   1.000
_cell.angle_alpha   90.00
_cell.angle_beta   90.00
_cell.angle_gamma   90.00
#
_symmetry.space_group_name_H-M   'P 1'
#
loop_
_entity.id
_entity.type
_entity.pdbx_description
1 polymer ?
#
loop_
_entity_poly.entity_id
_entity_poly.type
_entity_poly.pdbx_seq_one_letter_code
_entity_poly.pdbx_strand_id
1 'polypeptide(L)'
;MIRSKIKSIEITEVPDLNPDSFVPGDFENFGCTFGLTVGPDDSDGGELFYLTVCTPRWLERACEKDGFVWGCHHLIVREYNLKTITEIIMKFVDSCSGDSWTDVAGKLSRIANWEFEGYRGQ
;
A
#
# COMPACT_ATOMS: atom_id res chain seq x y z
N MET A 1 -16.96 13.35 -11.62
CA MET A 1 -15.60 12.88 -11.34
C MET A 1 -15.54 12.19 -9.99
N ILE A 2 -14.94 11.02 -9.91
CA ILE A 2 -14.80 10.28 -8.68
C ILE A 2 -13.38 10.50 -8.14
N ARG A 3 -13.26 10.84 -6.87
CA ARG A 3 -11.97 10.99 -6.18
C ARG A 3 -11.83 9.89 -5.15
N SER A 4 -10.63 9.35 -5.02
CA SER A 4 -10.38 8.32 -4.02
C SER A 4 -9.98 8.92 -2.68
N LYS A 5 -10.27 8.15 -1.63
CA LYS A 5 -9.92 8.52 -0.27
C LYS A 5 -9.60 7.25 0.52
N ILE A 6 -8.59 7.31 1.37
CA ILE A 6 -8.27 6.22 2.27
C ILE A 6 -9.30 6.21 3.39
N LYS A 7 -9.92 5.05 3.60
CA LYS A 7 -10.91 4.83 4.66
C LYS A 7 -10.27 4.21 5.88
N SER A 8 -9.26 3.36 5.69
CA SER A 8 -8.49 2.77 6.77
C SER A 8 -7.15 2.27 6.27
N ILE A 9 -6.21 2.14 7.21
CA ILE A 9 -4.88 1.59 6.95
C ILE A 9 -4.62 0.51 8.01
N GLU A 10 -4.12 -0.64 7.55
CA GLU A 10 -3.70 -1.72 8.44
C GLU A 10 -2.30 -2.20 8.07
N ILE A 11 -1.60 -2.82 9.01
CA ILE A 11 -0.35 -3.54 8.75
C ILE A 11 -0.62 -5.00 9.05
N THR A 12 -0.45 -5.86 8.05
CA THR A 12 -0.90 -7.24 8.14
C THR A 12 -0.05 -8.11 9.06
N GLU A 13 1.19 -7.69 9.34
CA GLU A 13 2.11 -8.46 10.18
C GLU A 13 1.82 -8.37 11.67
N VAL A 14 0.96 -7.45 12.11
CA VAL A 14 0.59 -7.35 13.53
C VAL A 14 -0.80 -7.94 13.77
N PRO A 15 -1.01 -8.65 14.91
CA PRO A 15 -2.26 -9.37 15.15
C PRO A 15 -3.50 -8.49 15.19
N ASP A 16 -3.40 -7.26 15.69
CA ASP A 16 -4.53 -6.33 15.77
C ASP A 16 -4.66 -5.46 14.51
N LEU A 17 -3.80 -5.68 13.51
CA LEU A 17 -3.76 -4.93 12.25
C LEU A 17 -3.53 -3.42 12.42
N ASN A 18 -3.34 -2.95 13.64
CA ASN A 18 -3.17 -1.53 13.93
C ASN A 18 -1.73 -1.10 13.59
N PRO A 19 -1.56 -0.13 12.67
CA PRO A 19 -0.22 0.34 12.33
C PRO A 19 0.60 0.82 13.52
N ASP A 20 -0.05 1.35 14.56
CA ASP A 20 0.64 1.82 15.76
C ASP A 20 1.28 0.67 16.56
N SER A 21 0.82 -0.56 16.34
CA SER A 21 1.37 -1.75 17.01
C SER A 21 2.60 -2.30 16.32
N PHE A 22 2.93 -1.83 15.12
CA PHE A 22 4.08 -2.33 14.38
C PHE A 22 5.32 -1.48 14.70
N VAL A 23 6.34 -2.13 15.25
CA VAL A 23 7.64 -1.49 15.52
C VAL A 23 8.71 -2.41 14.96
N PRO A 24 9.43 -1.99 13.90
CA PRO A 24 10.51 -2.83 13.37
C PRO A 24 11.68 -2.89 14.34
N GLY A 25 12.36 -4.03 14.36
CA GLY A 25 13.56 -4.19 15.17
C GLY A 25 14.71 -3.30 14.70
N ASP A 26 14.75 -3.00 13.42
CA ASP A 26 15.73 -2.11 12.81
C ASP A 26 14.97 -1.17 11.86
N PHE A 27 14.97 0.10 12.16
CA PHE A 27 14.22 1.10 11.39
C PHE A 27 14.77 1.29 9.96
N GLU A 28 16.01 0.90 9.72
CA GLU A 28 16.63 0.98 8.39
C GLU A 28 16.63 -0.35 7.64
N ASN A 29 16.08 -1.39 8.26
CA ASN A 29 16.03 -2.72 7.64
C ASN A 29 14.70 -3.39 7.99
N PHE A 30 13.66 -3.08 7.24
CA PHE A 30 12.34 -3.65 7.46
C PHE A 30 11.59 -3.82 6.15
N GLY A 31 10.62 -4.73 6.17
CA GLY A 31 9.61 -4.87 5.13
C GLY A 31 8.33 -5.31 5.79
N CYS A 32 7.23 -4.67 5.43
CA CYS A 32 5.90 -5.03 5.93
C CYS A 32 4.84 -4.72 4.88
N THR A 33 3.66 -5.28 5.08
CA THR A 33 2.55 -5.12 4.15
C THR A 33 1.51 -4.19 4.72
N PHE A 34 1.25 -3.09 4.01
CA PHE A 34 0.17 -2.17 4.32
C PHE A 34 -1.06 -2.61 3.54
N GLY A 35 -2.19 -2.74 4.24
CA GLY A 35 -3.49 -2.91 3.63
C GLY A 35 -4.23 -1.59 3.68
N LEU A 36 -4.65 -1.12 2.51
CA LEU A 36 -5.33 0.17 2.37
C LEU A 36 -6.76 -0.09 1.94
N THR A 37 -7.73 0.35 2.73
CA THR A 37 -9.11 0.38 2.27
C THR A 37 -9.32 1.75 1.64
N VAL A 38 -9.61 1.75 0.34
CA VAL A 38 -9.75 2.97 -0.45
C VAL A 38 -11.08 2.94 -1.17
N GLY A 39 -11.80 4.03 -1.14
CA GLY A 39 -13.08 4.15 -1.84
C GLY A 39 -13.32 5.56 -2.31
N PRO A 40 -14.47 5.80 -2.96
CA PRO A 40 -14.85 7.15 -3.35
C PRO A 40 -14.99 8.05 -2.12
N ASP A 41 -14.59 9.30 -2.25
CA ASP A 41 -14.60 10.23 -1.12
C ASP A 41 -16.02 10.58 -0.66
N ASP A 42 -17.02 10.37 -1.51
CA ASP A 42 -18.42 10.67 -1.22
C ASP A 42 -19.25 9.46 -0.77
N SER A 43 -18.59 8.34 -0.47
CA SER A 43 -19.28 7.14 0.00
C SER A 43 -18.53 6.51 1.16
N ASP A 44 -19.18 5.58 1.87
CA ASP A 44 -18.59 4.91 3.02
C ASP A 44 -17.82 3.64 2.65
N GLY A 45 -18.06 3.11 1.45
CA GLY A 45 -17.45 1.87 1.02
C GLY A 45 -16.03 2.02 0.53
N GLY A 46 -15.35 0.89 0.43
CA GLY A 46 -13.99 0.85 -0.10
C GLY A 46 -13.57 -0.57 -0.41
N GLU A 47 -12.46 -0.67 -1.13
CA GLU A 47 -11.87 -1.94 -1.52
C GLU A 47 -10.43 -1.99 -1.03
N LEU A 48 -9.91 -3.19 -0.88
CA LEU A 48 -8.56 -3.40 -0.34
C LEU A 48 -7.50 -3.34 -1.43
N PHE A 49 -6.43 -2.62 -1.11
CA PHE A 49 -5.22 -2.53 -1.92
C PHE A 49 -4.05 -2.85 -1.00
N TYR A 50 -3.12 -3.67 -1.46
CA TYR A 50 -1.98 -4.09 -0.66
C TYR A 50 -0.68 -3.55 -1.23
N LEU A 51 0.22 -3.14 -0.35
CA LEU A 51 1.46 -2.48 -0.71
C LEU A 51 2.55 -2.93 0.26
N THR A 52 3.68 -3.36 -0.27
CA THR A 52 4.84 -3.63 0.57
C THR A 52 5.60 -2.34 0.79
N VAL A 53 5.84 -2.00 2.06
CA VAL A 53 6.69 -0.87 2.43
C VAL A 53 7.97 -1.43 3.00
N CYS A 54 9.10 -1.02 2.46
CA CYS A 54 10.38 -1.61 2.83
C CYS A 54 11.52 -0.62 2.64
N THR A 55 12.70 -1.03 3.12
CA THR A 55 13.93 -0.24 2.95
C THR A 55 14.84 -0.91 1.94
N PRO A 56 15.83 -0.17 1.39
CA PRO A 56 16.81 -0.77 0.48
C PRO A 56 17.55 -1.97 1.07
N ARG A 57 17.88 -1.94 2.36
CA ARG A 57 18.55 -3.06 3.02
C ARG A 57 17.70 -4.32 3.04
N TRP A 58 16.41 -4.15 3.29
CA TRP A 58 15.47 -5.29 3.26
C TRP A 58 15.40 -5.90 1.86
N LEU A 59 15.32 -5.05 0.82
CA LEU A 59 15.29 -5.50 -0.56
C LEU A 59 16.57 -6.26 -0.94
N GLU A 60 17.72 -5.73 -0.52
CA GLU A 60 19.00 -6.40 -0.79
C GLU A 60 18.99 -7.81 -0.24
N ARG A 61 18.54 -7.99 1.00
CA ARG A 61 18.47 -9.30 1.62
C ARG A 61 17.47 -10.22 0.93
N ALA A 62 16.32 -9.67 0.53
CA ALA A 62 15.35 -10.45 -0.21
C ALA A 62 15.89 -10.91 -1.55
N CYS A 63 16.66 -10.06 -2.24
CA CYS A 63 17.32 -10.43 -3.49
C CYS A 63 18.39 -11.48 -3.29
N GLU A 64 19.13 -11.43 -2.19
CA GLU A 64 20.13 -12.45 -1.88
C GLU A 64 19.51 -13.83 -1.74
N LYS A 65 18.32 -13.88 -1.13
CA LYS A 65 17.64 -15.16 -0.88
C LYS A 65 17.18 -15.84 -2.17
N ASP A 66 16.53 -15.09 -3.05
CA ASP A 66 15.88 -15.65 -4.23
C ASP A 66 16.53 -15.22 -5.54
N GLY A 67 17.53 -14.35 -5.49
CA GLY A 67 18.21 -13.82 -6.66
C GLY A 67 17.53 -12.60 -7.26
N PHE A 68 16.29 -12.31 -6.88
CA PHE A 68 15.53 -11.18 -7.41
C PHE A 68 14.31 -10.90 -6.55
N VAL A 69 13.72 -9.70 -6.77
CA VAL A 69 12.42 -9.32 -6.23
C VAL A 69 11.67 -8.57 -7.32
N TRP A 70 10.41 -8.93 -7.55
CA TRP A 70 9.57 -8.13 -8.42
C TRP A 70 9.33 -6.78 -7.74
N GLY A 71 9.66 -5.69 -8.44
CA GLY A 71 9.61 -4.37 -7.84
C GLY A 71 8.24 -3.72 -7.78
N CYS A 72 7.23 -4.29 -8.46
CA CYS A 72 5.90 -3.68 -8.46
C CYS A 72 5.27 -3.74 -7.07
N HIS A 73 4.46 -2.73 -6.77
CA HIS A 73 3.71 -2.60 -5.52
C HIS A 73 4.60 -2.56 -4.27
N HIS A 74 5.76 -1.91 -4.42
CA HIS A 74 6.67 -1.62 -3.31
C HIS A 74 6.83 -0.11 -3.15
N LEU A 75 6.71 0.36 -1.92
CA LEU A 75 7.15 1.70 -1.55
C LEU A 75 8.47 1.55 -0.81
N ILE A 76 9.53 2.07 -1.39
CA ILE A 76 10.86 1.95 -0.83
C ILE A 76 11.19 3.25 -0.10
N VAL A 77 11.40 3.14 1.20
CA VAL A 77 11.71 4.28 2.05
C VAL A 77 13.09 4.07 2.69
N ARG A 78 13.74 5.17 3.07
CA ARG A 78 15.06 5.09 3.68
C ARG A 78 15.01 4.43 5.06
N GLU A 79 13.99 4.78 5.85
CA GLU A 79 13.82 4.26 7.19
C GLU A 79 12.34 4.24 7.56
N TYR A 80 12.00 3.47 8.59
CA TYR A 80 10.63 3.39 9.07
C TYR A 80 10.24 4.69 9.78
N ASN A 81 9.18 5.31 9.30
CA ASN A 81 8.54 6.45 9.96
C ASN A 81 7.08 6.41 9.52
N LEU A 82 6.22 5.93 10.41
CA LEU A 82 4.81 5.71 10.08
C LEU A 82 4.13 6.98 9.57
N LYS A 83 4.39 8.11 10.21
CA LYS A 83 3.80 9.38 9.80
C LYS A 83 4.16 9.74 8.36
N THR A 84 5.45 9.67 8.04
CA THR A 84 5.95 9.98 6.70
C THR A 84 5.41 9.01 5.67
N ILE A 85 5.42 7.72 5.98
CA ILE A 85 4.90 6.68 5.09
C ILE A 85 3.42 6.94 4.80
N THR A 86 2.64 7.19 5.83
CA THR A 86 1.22 7.47 5.70
C THR A 86 0.96 8.71 4.85
N GLU A 87 1.73 9.79 5.06
CA GLU A 87 1.59 11.01 4.29
C GLU A 87 1.87 10.79 2.80
N ILE A 88 2.90 10.00 2.48
CA ILE A 88 3.24 9.69 1.09
C ILE A 88 2.09 8.94 0.43
N ILE A 89 1.57 7.92 1.10
CA ILE A 89 0.48 7.10 0.58
C ILE A 89 -0.78 7.94 0.38
N MET A 90 -1.15 8.74 1.39
CA MET A 90 -2.34 9.57 1.33
C MET A 90 -2.27 10.60 0.21
N LYS A 91 -1.11 11.21 0.03
CA LYS A 91 -0.91 12.19 -1.04
C LYS A 91 -1.16 11.58 -2.42
N PHE A 92 -0.67 10.37 -2.64
CA PHE A 92 -0.90 9.69 -3.91
C PHE A 92 -2.37 9.34 -4.08
N VAL A 93 -2.99 8.74 -3.07
CA VAL A 93 -4.40 8.35 -3.12
C VAL A 93 -5.29 9.57 -3.38
N ASP A 94 -5.04 10.66 -2.67
CA ASP A 94 -5.83 11.90 -2.84
C ASP A 94 -5.67 12.50 -4.24
N SER A 95 -4.61 12.16 -4.95
CA SER A 95 -4.38 12.65 -6.32
C SER A 95 -5.12 11.83 -7.38
N CYS A 96 -5.66 10.67 -7.02
CA CYS A 96 -6.31 9.78 -7.97
C CYS A 96 -7.78 10.16 -8.15
N SER A 97 -8.18 10.34 -9.40
CA SER A 97 -9.56 10.62 -9.77
C SER A 97 -9.84 10.05 -11.14
N GLY A 98 -11.10 9.90 -11.49
CA GLY A 98 -11.49 9.36 -12.77
C GLY A 98 -13.00 9.44 -12.99
N ASP A 99 -13.45 9.03 -14.15
CA ASP A 99 -14.86 9.07 -14.52
C ASP A 99 -15.65 7.92 -13.89
N SER A 100 -14.97 6.84 -13.51
CA SER A 100 -15.59 5.68 -12.89
C SER A 100 -14.66 5.18 -11.79
N TRP A 101 -15.20 4.34 -10.90
CA TRP A 101 -14.37 3.70 -9.88
C TRP A 101 -13.30 2.80 -10.51
N THR A 102 -13.62 2.12 -11.61
CA THR A 102 -12.66 1.29 -12.33
C THR A 102 -11.46 2.11 -12.82
N ASP A 103 -11.70 3.33 -13.32
CA ASP A 103 -10.62 4.23 -13.72
C ASP A 103 -9.73 4.58 -12.53
N VAL A 104 -10.35 4.92 -11.40
CA VAL A 104 -9.62 5.28 -10.19
C VAL A 104 -8.82 4.09 -9.67
N ALA A 105 -9.45 2.91 -9.59
CA ALA A 105 -8.77 1.70 -9.14
C ALA A 105 -7.58 1.35 -10.04
N GLY A 106 -7.71 1.56 -11.36
CA GLY A 106 -6.60 1.37 -12.29
C GLY A 106 -5.41 2.27 -11.98
N LYS A 107 -5.67 3.50 -11.58
CA LYS A 107 -4.60 4.43 -11.19
C LYS A 107 -3.95 4.01 -9.86
N LEU A 108 -4.76 3.60 -8.90
CA LEU A 108 -4.26 3.11 -7.61
C LEU A 108 -3.43 1.84 -7.79
N SER A 109 -3.77 1.00 -8.76
CA SER A 109 -3.06 -0.23 -9.05
C SER A 109 -1.63 -0.03 -9.54
N ARG A 110 -1.25 1.19 -9.87
CA ARG A 110 0.13 1.51 -10.22
C ARG A 110 1.08 1.38 -9.04
N ILE A 111 0.58 1.58 -7.83
CA ILE A 111 1.41 1.51 -6.62
C ILE A 111 1.02 0.37 -5.69
N ALA A 112 -0.22 -0.10 -5.73
CA ALA A 112 -0.72 -1.09 -4.79
C ALA A 112 -1.50 -2.18 -5.50
N ASN A 113 -1.44 -3.38 -4.96
CA ASN A 113 -2.13 -4.52 -5.53
C ASN A 113 -3.60 -4.49 -5.15
N TRP A 114 -4.47 -4.24 -6.13
CA TRP A 114 -5.92 -4.25 -5.95
C TRP A 114 -6.41 -5.68 -5.81
N GLU A 115 -7.19 -5.98 -4.78
CA GLU A 115 -7.65 -7.34 -4.50
C GLU A 115 -8.46 -7.94 -5.65
N PHE A 116 -9.06 -7.11 -6.49
CA PHE A 116 -9.83 -7.56 -7.65
C PHE A 116 -9.04 -7.53 -8.96
N GLU A 117 -7.75 -7.20 -8.91
CA GLU A 117 -6.94 -7.18 -10.12
C GLU A 117 -6.85 -8.59 -10.69
N GLY A 118 -7.09 -8.72 -11.99
CA GLY A 118 -7.12 -10.03 -12.64
C GLY A 118 -8.45 -10.75 -12.56
N TYR A 119 -9.40 -10.24 -11.80
CA TYR A 119 -10.74 -10.81 -11.73
C TYR A 119 -11.45 -10.65 -13.08
N ARG A 120 -12.17 -11.67 -13.50
CA ARG A 120 -12.76 -11.73 -14.85
C ARG A 120 -14.25 -12.04 -14.81
N GLY A 121 -15.05 -11.23 -14.16
CA GLY A 121 -16.49 -11.35 -14.22
C GLY A 121 -17.06 -12.69 -13.76
N GLN A 122 -16.40 -13.26 -12.84
CA GLN A 122 -16.77 -14.54 -12.27
C GLN A 122 -17.96 -14.41 -11.34
#